data_2f70553e69e674813464ac125963b353
#
_entry.id   2f70553e69e674813464ac125963b353
#
_cell.length_a   1.000
_cell.length_b   1.000
_cell.length_c   1.000
_cell.angle_alpha   90.00
_cell.angle_beta   90.00
_cell.angle_gamma   90.00
#
_symmetry.space_group_name_H-M   'P 1'
#
loop_
_entity.id
_entity.type
_entity.pdbx_description
1 polymer ?
#
loop_
_entity_poly.entity_id
_entity_poly.type
_entity_poly.pdbx_seq_one_letter_code
_entity_poly.pdbx_strand_id
1 'polypeptide(L)'
;SSKLSEEEAEEVLKKALKEYREALVDPGEAVGMVAAESIGEPSTQMTLRTFHFAGLREFNITLGLPRLKEIVDLRREPKTPIMYVYLTGDYAKDKNKALELARKMELTTIRDVSENIEVDYITTDITITLDPEMLEDRGITVKDVAKALSKIKGKKGKIEIVEGEKPVIIYHTDIDDVIKLRRMYERIGNIKLKGLKGINHALIREIEENGEKRYMIVTEGSNLAAVLSMEGVDTTRTVTNNIIETANVLGIEAARNLIIKEMKSVLDEFGLDVDIRHLMLVADAMTFTGKLREIGRHGVAGEKTAPLARAAFEVTVKHLADAAMRGEVDMLKGVTESIVVGSVPMPAGTGAVKLLMTYEKKEQKT
;
A
#
# COMPACT_ATOMS: atom_id res chain seq x y z
N SER A 1 -15.87 -27.64 -25.07
CA SER A 1 -16.50 -27.06 -26.26
C SER A 1 -17.84 -27.74 -26.48
N SER A 2 -18.92 -27.19 -25.94
CA SER A 2 -20.30 -27.58 -26.31
C SER A 2 -20.52 -27.21 -27.78
N LYS A 3 -20.82 -28.19 -28.61
CA LYS A 3 -21.23 -27.96 -29.99
C LYS A 3 -22.68 -27.47 -29.92
N LEU A 4 -22.86 -26.15 -29.89
CA LEU A 4 -24.15 -25.51 -30.03
C LEU A 4 -24.55 -25.58 -31.52
N SER A 5 -25.85 -25.75 -31.80
CA SER A 5 -26.37 -25.56 -33.14
C SER A 5 -26.30 -24.08 -33.57
N GLU A 6 -26.35 -23.77 -34.86
CA GLU A 6 -26.30 -22.39 -35.34
C GLU A 6 -27.43 -21.52 -34.75
N GLU A 7 -28.63 -22.09 -34.62
CA GLU A 7 -29.79 -21.40 -34.02
C GLU A 7 -29.58 -21.10 -32.53
N GLU A 8 -29.06 -22.06 -31.77
CA GLU A 8 -28.71 -21.86 -30.33
C GLU A 8 -27.61 -20.83 -30.17
N ALA A 9 -26.62 -20.81 -31.06
CA ALA A 9 -25.53 -19.83 -31.02
C ALA A 9 -26.04 -18.40 -31.31
N GLU A 10 -26.98 -18.24 -32.27
CA GLU A 10 -27.62 -16.95 -32.50
C GLU A 10 -28.47 -16.48 -31.33
N GLU A 11 -29.18 -17.37 -30.64
CA GLU A 11 -29.99 -17.03 -29.48
C GLU A 11 -29.10 -16.59 -28.30
N VAL A 12 -28.00 -17.28 -28.06
CA VAL A 12 -27.00 -16.91 -27.05
C VAL A 12 -26.42 -15.54 -27.39
N LEU A 13 -26.06 -15.29 -28.63
CA LEU A 13 -25.52 -13.99 -29.05
C LEU A 13 -26.54 -12.85 -28.85
N LYS A 14 -27.80 -13.08 -29.18
CA LYS A 14 -28.88 -12.10 -28.97
C LYS A 14 -29.07 -11.78 -27.49
N LYS A 15 -29.05 -12.80 -26.63
CA LYS A 15 -29.14 -12.63 -25.18
C LYS A 15 -27.94 -11.87 -24.65
N ALA A 16 -26.72 -12.24 -25.03
CA ALA A 16 -25.49 -11.57 -24.63
C ALA A 16 -25.45 -10.08 -25.04
N LEU A 17 -25.90 -9.78 -26.30
CA LEU A 17 -26.01 -8.40 -26.75
C LEU A 17 -27.06 -7.60 -25.99
N LYS A 18 -28.18 -8.24 -25.61
CA LYS A 18 -29.20 -7.59 -24.78
C LYS A 18 -28.67 -7.27 -23.39
N GLU A 19 -28.08 -8.25 -22.71
CA GLU A 19 -27.48 -8.05 -21.39
C GLU A 19 -26.34 -7.01 -21.41
N TYR A 20 -25.50 -7.01 -22.45
CA TYR A 20 -24.48 -5.99 -22.64
C TYR A 20 -25.07 -4.58 -22.73
N ARG A 21 -26.16 -4.41 -23.49
CA ARG A 21 -26.83 -3.10 -23.62
C ARG A 21 -27.51 -2.66 -22.35
N GLU A 22 -28.09 -3.59 -21.58
CA GLU A 22 -28.71 -3.33 -20.28
C GLU A 22 -27.68 -3.01 -19.21
N ALA A 23 -26.44 -3.49 -19.34
CA ALA A 23 -25.33 -3.19 -18.47
C ALA A 23 -24.67 -1.82 -18.73
N LEU A 24 -24.99 -1.15 -19.83
CA LEU A 24 -24.47 0.19 -20.11
C LEU A 24 -25.16 1.23 -19.23
N VAL A 25 -24.35 2.14 -18.68
CA VAL A 25 -24.83 3.26 -17.86
C VAL A 25 -25.56 4.28 -18.74
N ASP A 26 -26.68 4.80 -18.27
CA ASP A 26 -27.41 5.86 -18.95
C ASP A 26 -26.57 7.15 -19.03
N PRO A 27 -26.60 7.90 -20.15
CA PRO A 27 -25.95 9.20 -20.23
C PRO A 27 -26.44 10.16 -19.13
N GLY A 28 -25.52 10.83 -18.44
CA GLY A 28 -25.85 11.76 -17.36
C GLY A 28 -25.97 11.12 -15.97
N GLU A 29 -25.75 9.81 -15.83
CA GLU A 29 -25.72 9.14 -14.52
C GLU A 29 -24.56 9.65 -13.65
N ALA A 30 -24.84 9.91 -12.37
CA ALA A 30 -23.87 10.37 -11.40
C ALA A 30 -23.05 9.20 -10.83
N VAL A 31 -22.25 8.52 -11.68
CA VAL A 31 -21.53 7.28 -11.36
C VAL A 31 -20.59 7.41 -10.15
N GLY A 32 -20.01 8.59 -9.92
CA GLY A 32 -19.13 8.83 -8.77
C GLY A 32 -19.90 8.79 -7.45
N MET A 33 -21.11 9.34 -7.40
CA MET A 33 -21.99 9.27 -6.21
C MET A 33 -22.45 7.84 -5.96
N VAL A 34 -22.86 7.13 -7.01
CA VAL A 34 -23.27 5.72 -6.92
C VAL A 34 -22.11 4.84 -6.42
N ALA A 35 -20.91 5.06 -6.92
CA ALA A 35 -19.73 4.34 -6.45
C ALA A 35 -19.41 4.65 -4.97
N ALA A 36 -19.49 5.91 -4.57
CA ALA A 36 -19.25 6.32 -3.19
C ALA A 36 -20.27 5.70 -2.22
N GLU A 37 -21.55 5.67 -2.60
CA GLU A 37 -22.62 5.03 -1.83
C GLU A 37 -22.40 3.52 -1.76
N SER A 38 -22.17 2.85 -2.90
CA SER A 38 -22.01 1.41 -2.99
C SER A 38 -20.79 0.87 -2.22
N ILE A 39 -19.76 1.69 -2.01
CA ILE A 39 -18.59 1.35 -1.19
C ILE A 39 -18.80 1.78 0.27
N GLY A 40 -19.39 2.95 0.48
CA GLY A 40 -19.56 3.55 1.81
C GLY A 40 -20.57 2.82 2.68
N GLU A 41 -21.73 2.45 2.12
CA GLU A 41 -22.78 1.73 2.85
C GLU A 41 -22.27 0.41 3.44
N PRO A 42 -21.71 -0.52 2.67
CA PRO A 42 -21.17 -1.76 3.21
C PRO A 42 -20.01 -1.52 4.19
N SER A 43 -19.21 -0.48 3.99
CA SER A 43 -18.09 -0.15 4.87
C SER A 43 -18.53 0.20 6.29
N THR A 44 -19.72 0.75 6.48
CA THR A 44 -20.27 1.01 7.83
C THR A 44 -20.56 -0.28 8.59
N GLN A 45 -20.85 -1.37 7.90
CA GLN A 45 -21.10 -2.68 8.49
C GLN A 45 -19.81 -3.35 8.99
N MET A 46 -18.64 -2.99 8.46
CA MET A 46 -17.34 -3.53 8.90
C MET A 46 -17.02 -3.14 10.36
N THR A 47 -17.54 -2.00 10.85
CA THR A 47 -17.29 -1.55 12.22
C THR A 47 -17.97 -2.43 13.27
N LEU A 48 -19.00 -3.19 12.88
CA LEU A 48 -19.81 -4.03 13.77
C LEU A 48 -19.28 -5.49 13.84
N ARG A 49 -18.39 -5.88 12.95
CA ARG A 49 -17.87 -7.26 12.87
C ARG A 49 -16.37 -7.28 13.11
N THR A 50 -15.96 -7.69 14.32
CA THR A 50 -14.56 -8.09 14.60
C THR A 50 -14.40 -9.54 14.22
N PHE A 51 -13.86 -9.82 13.04
CA PHE A 51 -13.51 -11.19 12.66
C PHE A 51 -12.15 -11.60 13.23
N HIS A 52 -12.15 -12.70 13.97
CA HIS A 52 -10.92 -13.37 14.37
C HIS A 52 -10.43 -14.26 13.23
N PHE A 53 -9.49 -13.76 12.44
CA PHE A 53 -8.86 -14.54 11.38
C PHE A 53 -7.97 -15.64 11.96
N ALA A 54 -8.32 -16.89 11.71
CA ALA A 54 -7.62 -18.06 12.25
C ALA A 54 -6.29 -18.39 11.52
N GLY A 55 -5.98 -17.75 10.39
CA GLY A 55 -4.89 -18.16 9.51
C GLY A 55 -3.69 -17.21 9.41
N LEU A 56 -3.78 -15.97 9.90
CA LEU A 56 -2.73 -14.95 9.79
C LEU A 56 -2.41 -14.31 11.16
N ARG A 57 -2.49 -15.09 12.24
CA ARG A 57 -2.18 -14.64 13.61
C ARG A 57 -0.72 -14.21 13.81
N GLU A 58 0.17 -14.55 12.87
CA GLU A 58 1.60 -14.25 12.97
C GLU A 58 1.92 -12.78 12.64
N PHE A 59 1.06 -12.11 11.86
CA PHE A 59 1.19 -10.67 11.58
C PHE A 59 -0.07 -9.92 12.02
N ASN A 60 0.12 -8.82 12.73
CA ASN A 60 -0.96 -7.88 13.05
C ASN A 60 -1.37 -7.12 11.77
N ILE A 61 -2.26 -7.68 10.96
CA ILE A 61 -2.71 -7.08 9.70
C ILE A 61 -3.81 -6.07 9.99
N THR A 62 -3.68 -4.86 9.44
CA THR A 62 -4.76 -3.86 9.48
C THR A 62 -5.85 -4.29 8.50
N LEU A 63 -7.03 -4.65 9.00
CA LEU A 63 -8.17 -5.15 8.23
C LEU A 63 -9.38 -4.19 8.31
N GLY A 64 -10.32 -4.38 7.38
CA GLY A 64 -11.59 -3.68 7.37
C GLY A 64 -11.51 -2.18 7.09
N LEU A 65 -12.39 -1.40 7.70
CA LEU A 65 -12.53 0.03 7.47
C LEU A 65 -11.22 0.84 7.64
N PRO A 66 -10.35 0.57 8.63
CA PRO A 66 -9.06 1.23 8.74
C PRO A 66 -8.18 1.03 7.50
N ARG A 67 -8.20 -0.16 6.90
CA ARG A 67 -7.44 -0.44 5.68
C ARG A 67 -8.02 0.27 4.45
N LEU A 68 -9.35 0.28 4.28
CA LEU A 68 -10.00 1.06 3.23
C LEU A 68 -9.64 2.54 3.31
N LYS A 69 -9.65 3.12 4.52
CA LYS A 69 -9.21 4.51 4.74
C LYS A 69 -7.75 4.72 4.35
N GLU A 70 -6.85 3.82 4.71
CA GLU A 70 -5.44 3.93 4.31
C GLU A 70 -5.25 3.96 2.79
N ILE A 71 -6.06 3.16 2.05
CA ILE A 71 -6.01 3.11 0.59
C ILE A 71 -6.54 4.41 -0.01
N VAL A 72 -7.73 4.86 0.41
CA VAL A 72 -8.39 6.06 -0.13
C VAL A 72 -7.65 7.35 0.21
N ASP A 73 -7.09 7.44 1.43
CA ASP A 73 -6.26 8.56 1.90
C ASP A 73 -4.82 8.48 1.39
N LEU A 74 -4.49 7.46 0.62
CA LEU A 74 -3.17 7.22 0.04
C LEU A 74 -2.03 7.36 1.07
N ARG A 75 -2.14 6.66 2.19
CA ARG A 75 -1.15 6.73 3.25
C ARG A 75 0.22 6.30 2.74
N ARG A 76 1.27 7.09 3.05
CA ARG A 76 2.63 6.85 2.54
C ARG A 76 3.17 5.47 2.90
N GLU A 77 2.99 5.08 4.15
CA GLU A 77 3.36 3.76 4.65
C GLU A 77 2.12 3.13 5.29
N PRO A 78 1.69 1.95 4.85
CA PRO A 78 0.66 1.18 5.55
C PRO A 78 1.07 0.96 7.00
N LYS A 79 0.10 0.80 7.91
CA LYS A 79 0.43 0.45 9.31
C LYS A 79 1.13 -0.90 9.40
N THR A 80 0.71 -1.82 8.56
CA THR A 80 1.26 -3.17 8.45
C THR A 80 1.68 -3.41 7.01
N PRO A 81 2.88 -2.98 6.61
CA PRO A 81 3.39 -3.28 5.29
C PRO A 81 3.68 -4.77 5.16
N ILE A 82 3.14 -5.39 4.12
CA ILE A 82 3.29 -6.82 3.84
C ILE A 82 3.63 -6.99 2.37
N MET A 83 4.48 -7.96 2.09
CA MET A 83 4.82 -8.35 0.73
C MET A 83 4.71 -9.86 0.57
N TYR A 84 4.10 -10.28 -0.53
CA TYR A 84 3.99 -11.68 -0.93
C TYR A 84 5.00 -11.94 -2.04
N VAL A 85 6.05 -12.66 -1.70
CA VAL A 85 7.17 -12.96 -2.61
C VAL A 85 7.00 -14.38 -3.13
N TYR A 86 6.69 -14.50 -4.41
CA TYR A 86 6.63 -15.77 -5.10
C TYR A 86 8.02 -16.18 -5.57
N LEU A 87 8.29 -17.46 -5.51
CA LEU A 87 9.60 -18.02 -5.85
C LEU A 87 9.57 -18.77 -7.19
N THR A 88 10.70 -18.81 -7.85
CA THR A 88 10.87 -19.51 -9.14
C THR A 88 11.79 -20.73 -9.02
N GLY A 89 11.60 -21.68 -9.94
CA GLY A 89 12.48 -22.83 -10.08
C GLY A 89 12.63 -23.67 -8.81
N ASP A 90 13.85 -23.98 -8.45
CA ASP A 90 14.19 -24.80 -7.29
C ASP A 90 13.84 -24.14 -5.96
N TYR A 91 13.87 -22.81 -5.88
CA TYR A 91 13.51 -22.07 -4.67
C TYR A 91 12.03 -22.23 -4.31
N ALA A 92 11.18 -22.46 -5.32
CA ALA A 92 9.76 -22.70 -5.08
C ALA A 92 9.46 -24.12 -4.58
N LYS A 93 10.34 -25.11 -4.86
CA LYS A 93 10.13 -26.54 -4.56
C LYS A 93 10.86 -27.00 -3.30
N ASP A 94 12.00 -26.39 -2.98
CA ASP A 94 12.84 -26.77 -1.85
C ASP A 94 12.69 -25.80 -0.68
N LYS A 95 12.16 -26.32 0.44
CA LYS A 95 11.99 -25.56 1.68
C LYS A 95 13.30 -24.95 2.20
N ASN A 96 14.40 -25.68 2.09
CA ASN A 96 15.69 -25.21 2.63
C ASN A 96 16.22 -24.03 1.82
N LYS A 97 16.11 -24.08 0.47
CA LYS A 97 16.47 -22.97 -0.41
C LYS A 97 15.57 -21.75 -0.17
N ALA A 98 14.26 -21.96 0.01
CA ALA A 98 13.33 -20.90 0.37
C ALA A 98 13.70 -20.25 1.71
N LEU A 99 14.10 -21.05 2.72
CA LEU A 99 14.52 -20.57 4.03
C LEU A 99 15.81 -19.75 3.95
N GLU A 100 16.76 -20.20 3.16
CA GLU A 100 18.01 -19.45 2.92
C GLU A 100 17.72 -18.08 2.27
N LEU A 101 16.77 -18.04 1.33
CA LEU A 101 16.37 -16.80 0.68
C LEU A 101 15.62 -15.87 1.66
N ALA A 102 14.72 -16.41 2.48
CA ALA A 102 14.03 -15.66 3.53
C ALA A 102 15.03 -15.02 4.51
N ARG A 103 16.02 -15.79 4.97
CA ARG A 103 17.11 -15.28 5.84
C ARG A 103 17.98 -14.20 5.15
N LYS A 104 18.12 -14.24 3.81
CA LYS A 104 18.80 -13.18 3.06
C LYS A 104 17.96 -11.91 2.96
N MET A 105 16.63 -12.01 3.00
CA MET A 105 15.71 -10.87 2.94
C MET A 105 15.56 -10.19 4.31
N GLU A 106 15.52 -10.94 5.38
CA GLU A 106 15.26 -10.44 6.74
C GLU A 106 16.37 -9.51 7.23
N LEU A 107 15.97 -8.30 7.63
CA LEU A 107 16.87 -7.30 8.18
C LEU A 107 17.40 -7.80 9.54
N THR A 108 18.70 -7.87 9.67
CA THR A 108 19.36 -8.13 10.94
C THR A 108 20.20 -6.94 11.33
N THR A 109 19.92 -6.36 12.47
CA THR A 109 20.64 -5.24 13.05
C THR A 109 21.54 -5.72 14.20
N ILE A 110 22.42 -4.85 14.72
CA ILE A 110 23.23 -5.18 15.89
C ILE A 110 22.32 -5.47 17.10
N ARG A 111 21.20 -4.76 17.24
CA ARG A 111 20.24 -4.97 18.35
C ARG A 111 19.65 -6.38 18.32
N ASP A 112 19.41 -6.95 17.14
CA ASP A 112 18.79 -8.27 16.98
C ASP A 112 19.72 -9.42 17.34
N VAL A 113 21.04 -9.20 17.31
CA VAL A 113 22.07 -10.19 17.65
C VAL A 113 22.75 -9.88 18.98
N SER A 114 22.35 -8.83 19.68
CA SER A 114 22.87 -8.48 21.01
C SER A 114 21.88 -8.86 22.10
N GLU A 115 22.40 -9.52 23.15
CA GLU A 115 21.63 -9.77 24.37
C GLU A 115 21.42 -8.47 25.15
N ASN A 116 22.45 -7.63 25.22
CA ASN A 116 22.40 -6.33 25.88
C ASN A 116 23.34 -5.33 25.18
N ILE A 117 22.94 -4.06 25.21
CA ILE A 117 23.78 -2.94 24.80
C ILE A 117 23.77 -1.93 25.94
N GLU A 118 24.90 -1.73 26.59
CA GLU A 118 25.05 -0.84 27.73
C GLU A 118 25.88 0.38 27.36
N VAL A 119 25.60 1.49 28.03
CA VAL A 119 26.33 2.74 27.89
C VAL A 119 26.92 3.11 29.24
N ASP A 120 28.23 3.14 29.33
CA ASP A 120 28.90 3.70 30.46
C ASP A 120 29.07 5.21 30.26
N TYR A 121 28.40 5.99 31.09
CA TYR A 121 28.45 7.45 31.04
C TYR A 121 29.71 8.04 31.69
N ILE A 122 30.52 7.23 32.41
CA ILE A 122 31.75 7.67 33.05
C ILE A 122 32.92 7.52 32.10
N THR A 123 33.03 6.33 31.47
CA THR A 123 34.09 6.04 30.48
C THR A 123 33.72 6.45 29.07
N THR A 124 32.45 6.82 28.85
CA THR A 124 31.87 7.13 27.54
C THR A 124 31.93 5.97 26.53
N ASP A 125 31.94 4.74 27.04
CA ASP A 125 32.03 3.52 26.25
C ASP A 125 30.65 2.90 26.01
N ILE A 126 30.50 2.22 24.88
CA ILE A 126 29.32 1.44 24.57
C ILE A 126 29.71 -0.03 24.48
N THR A 127 29.20 -0.81 25.44
CA THR A 127 29.45 -2.24 25.56
C THR A 127 28.31 -3.02 24.92
N ILE A 128 28.63 -3.89 23.95
CA ILE A 128 27.69 -4.71 23.20
C ILE A 128 27.97 -6.17 23.55
N THR A 129 27.09 -6.81 24.30
CA THR A 129 27.14 -8.25 24.60
C THR A 129 26.38 -8.98 23.53
N LEU A 130 27.03 -9.83 22.75
CA LEU A 130 26.44 -10.57 21.65
C LEU A 130 25.90 -11.91 22.14
N ASP A 131 24.79 -12.35 21.55
CA ASP A 131 24.20 -13.65 21.77
C ASP A 131 24.76 -14.67 20.76
N PRO A 132 25.49 -15.73 21.22
CA PRO A 132 26.08 -16.72 20.33
C PRO A 132 25.03 -17.51 19.52
N GLU A 133 23.88 -17.84 20.12
CA GLU A 133 22.82 -18.60 19.45
C GLU A 133 22.21 -17.78 18.31
N MET A 134 21.93 -16.51 18.54
CA MET A 134 21.42 -15.60 17.51
C MET A 134 22.44 -15.34 16.41
N LEU A 135 23.73 -15.25 16.71
CA LEU A 135 24.80 -15.11 15.72
C LEU A 135 24.87 -16.32 14.80
N GLU A 136 24.78 -17.53 15.36
CA GLU A 136 24.80 -18.78 14.59
C GLU A 136 23.55 -18.94 13.72
N ASP A 137 22.37 -18.68 14.28
CA ASP A 137 21.10 -18.79 13.54
C ASP A 137 21.03 -17.81 12.35
N ARG A 138 21.55 -16.59 12.53
CA ARG A 138 21.62 -15.59 11.45
C ARG A 138 22.83 -15.74 10.53
N GLY A 139 23.78 -16.61 10.87
CA GLY A 139 25.02 -16.82 10.13
C GLY A 139 25.87 -15.55 10.05
N ILE A 140 26.04 -14.87 11.17
CA ILE A 140 26.82 -13.63 11.33
C ILE A 140 27.99 -13.90 12.25
N THR A 141 29.18 -13.41 11.91
CA THR A 141 30.37 -13.56 12.74
C THR A 141 30.63 -12.29 13.58
N VAL A 142 31.28 -12.45 14.73
CA VAL A 142 31.70 -11.31 15.57
C VAL A 142 32.53 -10.29 14.76
N LYS A 143 33.32 -10.80 13.80
CA LYS A 143 34.15 -9.98 12.90
C LYS A 143 33.28 -9.12 11.95
N ASP A 144 32.11 -9.62 11.53
CA ASP A 144 31.20 -8.85 10.68
C ASP A 144 30.56 -7.71 11.46
N VAL A 145 30.22 -7.94 12.75
CA VAL A 145 29.70 -6.90 13.65
C VAL A 145 30.77 -5.82 13.85
N ALA A 146 32.02 -6.19 14.18
CA ALA A 146 33.12 -5.25 14.34
C ALA A 146 33.40 -4.45 13.06
N LYS A 147 33.34 -5.11 11.89
CA LYS A 147 33.49 -4.47 10.58
C LYS A 147 32.35 -3.49 10.27
N ALA A 148 31.12 -3.80 10.68
CA ALA A 148 29.98 -2.89 10.55
C ALA A 148 30.13 -1.66 11.45
N LEU A 149 30.59 -1.84 12.69
CA LEU A 149 30.90 -0.75 13.63
C LEU A 149 32.02 0.16 13.09
N SER A 150 33.06 -0.40 12.47
CA SER A 150 34.16 0.39 11.91
C SER A 150 33.75 1.31 10.75
N LYS A 151 32.61 1.03 10.10
CA LYS A 151 32.04 1.86 9.01
C LYS A 151 31.27 3.09 9.48
N ILE A 152 31.11 3.28 10.79
CA ILE A 152 30.39 4.44 11.31
C ILE A 152 31.15 5.72 10.90
N LYS A 153 30.45 6.59 10.16
CA LYS A 153 30.98 7.91 9.78
C LYS A 153 31.00 8.82 11.02
N GLY A 154 32.17 9.23 11.44
CA GLY A 154 32.39 10.09 12.60
C GLY A 154 33.79 9.91 13.18
N LYS A 155 34.02 10.43 14.40
CA LYS A 155 35.26 10.14 15.16
C LYS A 155 35.40 8.62 15.29
N LYS A 156 36.50 8.07 14.82
CA LYS A 156 36.77 6.62 14.88
C LYS A 156 36.92 6.22 16.36
N GLY A 157 35.90 5.58 16.90
CA GLY A 157 36.01 4.90 18.16
C GLY A 157 36.99 3.73 18.03
N LYS A 158 37.72 3.44 19.10
CA LYS A 158 38.48 2.20 19.17
C LYS A 158 37.50 1.06 19.45
N ILE A 159 37.67 -0.05 18.75
CA ILE A 159 36.86 -1.25 18.93
C ILE A 159 37.74 -2.28 19.58
N GLU A 160 37.34 -2.73 20.75
CA GLU A 160 37.97 -3.81 21.49
C GLU A 160 37.02 -5.02 21.50
N ILE A 161 37.53 -6.20 21.13
CA ILE A 161 36.77 -7.44 21.10
C ILE A 161 37.27 -8.31 22.24
N VAL A 162 36.39 -8.66 23.15
CA VAL A 162 36.67 -9.61 24.25
C VAL A 162 36.01 -10.93 23.86
N GLU A 163 36.84 -11.93 23.58
CA GLU A 163 36.39 -13.30 23.29
C GLU A 163 36.10 -14.05 24.59
N GLY A 164 34.92 -14.70 24.67
CA GLY A 164 34.48 -15.47 25.82
C GLY A 164 33.27 -16.34 25.45
N GLU A 165 32.64 -16.99 26.44
CA GLU A 165 31.36 -17.73 26.21
C GLU A 165 30.31 -16.83 25.57
N LYS A 166 30.27 -15.55 25.96
CA LYS A 166 29.51 -14.50 25.31
C LYS A 166 30.48 -13.46 24.77
N PRO A 167 30.64 -13.29 23.48
CA PRO A 167 31.54 -12.30 22.92
C PRO A 167 31.04 -10.89 23.19
N VAL A 168 31.93 -10.03 23.68
CA VAL A 168 31.67 -8.65 24.06
C VAL A 168 32.45 -7.72 23.15
N ILE A 169 31.81 -6.71 22.60
CA ILE A 169 32.46 -5.67 21.80
C ILE A 169 32.34 -4.36 22.57
N ILE A 170 33.47 -3.74 22.89
CA ILE A 170 33.54 -2.44 23.54
C ILE A 170 33.85 -1.39 22.46
N TYR A 171 32.99 -0.42 22.33
CA TYR A 171 33.17 0.71 21.43
C TYR A 171 33.49 1.96 22.23
N HIS A 172 34.77 2.34 22.25
CA HIS A 172 35.22 3.55 22.93
C HIS A 172 34.86 4.79 22.15
N THR A 173 34.17 5.73 22.79
CA THR A 173 33.80 7.00 22.18
C THR A 173 34.47 8.17 22.90
N ASP A 174 34.90 9.20 22.16
CA ASP A 174 35.41 10.45 22.76
C ASP A 174 34.29 11.50 22.89
N ILE A 175 33.06 11.09 23.21
CA ILE A 175 31.86 11.94 23.21
C ILE A 175 31.47 12.24 24.66
N ASP A 176 31.80 13.46 25.16
CA ASP A 176 31.44 13.90 26.51
C ASP A 176 29.97 14.32 26.70
N ASP A 177 29.23 14.48 25.57
CA ASP A 177 27.84 14.93 25.57
C ASP A 177 26.89 13.74 25.68
N VAL A 178 26.14 13.63 26.76
CA VAL A 178 25.18 12.56 27.06
C VAL A 178 24.12 12.42 25.97
N ILE A 179 23.65 13.54 25.37
CA ILE A 179 22.64 13.49 24.31
C ILE A 179 23.23 12.89 23.02
N LYS A 180 24.48 13.25 22.70
CA LYS A 180 25.18 12.69 21.54
C LYS A 180 25.52 11.22 21.74
N LEU A 181 25.90 10.84 22.97
CA LEU A 181 26.19 9.46 23.32
C LEU A 181 24.93 8.58 23.20
N ARG A 182 23.78 9.05 23.69
CA ARG A 182 22.50 8.37 23.49
C ARG A 182 22.11 8.22 22.03
N ARG A 183 22.33 9.25 21.21
CA ARG A 183 22.10 9.16 19.75
C ARG A 183 23.06 8.15 19.10
N MET A 184 24.29 8.05 19.58
CA MET A 184 25.26 7.06 19.09
C MET A 184 24.81 5.64 19.46
N TYR A 185 24.36 5.41 20.68
CA TYR A 185 23.78 4.15 21.15
C TYR A 185 22.63 3.69 20.21
N GLU A 186 21.64 4.56 19.98
CA GLU A 186 20.54 4.24 19.06
C GLU A 186 21.03 3.96 17.64
N ARG A 187 22.02 4.72 17.19
CA ARG A 187 22.61 4.51 15.86
C ARG A 187 23.35 3.18 15.76
N ILE A 188 24.11 2.80 16.79
CA ILE A 188 24.83 1.53 16.83
C ILE A 188 23.85 0.36 16.81
N GLY A 189 22.81 0.37 17.66
CA GLY A 189 21.82 -0.68 17.70
C GLY A 189 21.11 -0.89 16.35
N ASN A 190 20.90 0.17 15.60
CA ASN A 190 20.21 0.14 14.30
C ASN A 190 21.15 -0.06 13.08
N ILE A 191 22.43 -0.41 13.30
CA ILE A 191 23.34 -0.72 12.19
C ILE A 191 22.91 -2.04 11.56
N LYS A 192 22.71 -2.00 10.26
CA LYS A 192 22.42 -3.17 9.44
C LYS A 192 23.65 -4.05 9.33
N LEU A 193 23.52 -5.31 9.69
CA LEU A 193 24.50 -6.36 9.49
C LEU A 193 24.22 -7.16 8.21
N LYS A 194 22.97 -7.61 8.05
CA LYS A 194 22.53 -8.44 6.93
C LYS A 194 21.11 -8.09 6.51
N GLY A 195 20.62 -8.62 5.41
CA GLY A 195 19.23 -8.50 4.98
C GLY A 195 18.91 -7.26 4.16
N LEU A 196 17.64 -6.98 3.96
CA LEU A 196 17.12 -5.84 3.21
C LEU A 196 16.51 -4.82 4.18
N LYS A 197 16.82 -3.55 3.98
CA LYS A 197 16.23 -2.48 4.79
C LYS A 197 14.72 -2.42 4.53
N GLY A 198 13.92 -2.40 5.59
CA GLY A 198 12.47 -2.31 5.52
C GLY A 198 11.75 -3.66 5.61
N ILE A 199 12.47 -4.78 5.71
CA ILE A 199 11.90 -6.12 5.93
C ILE A 199 12.32 -6.58 7.32
N ASN A 200 11.39 -6.61 8.27
CA ASN A 200 11.66 -6.98 9.65
C ASN A 200 11.66 -8.49 9.83
N HIS A 201 10.64 -9.17 9.32
CA HIS A 201 10.48 -10.62 9.39
C HIS A 201 10.13 -11.20 8.03
N ALA A 202 10.56 -12.44 7.78
CA ALA A 202 10.27 -13.18 6.56
C ALA A 202 9.85 -14.61 6.90
N LEU A 203 8.59 -14.95 6.67
CA LEU A 203 8.00 -16.25 6.95
C LEU A 203 7.76 -17.04 5.66
N ILE A 204 8.03 -18.33 5.70
CA ILE A 204 7.77 -19.22 4.58
C ILE A 204 6.37 -19.79 4.72
N ARG A 205 5.60 -19.71 3.66
CA ARG A 205 4.27 -20.30 3.55
C ARG A 205 4.25 -21.35 2.44
N GLU A 206 3.67 -22.49 2.74
CA GLU A 206 3.37 -23.52 1.74
C GLU A 206 2.07 -23.16 1.03
N ILE A 207 2.10 -23.17 -0.30
CA ILE A 207 0.94 -22.99 -1.17
C ILE A 207 0.82 -24.19 -2.09
N GLU A 208 -0.41 -24.58 -2.39
CA GLU A 208 -0.70 -25.65 -3.34
C GLU A 208 -1.08 -25.02 -4.68
N GLU A 209 -0.27 -25.25 -5.71
CA GLU A 209 -0.52 -24.77 -7.08
C GLU A 209 -0.51 -25.96 -8.03
N ASN A 210 -1.62 -26.15 -8.75
CA ASN A 210 -1.80 -27.23 -9.73
C ASN A 210 -1.51 -28.64 -9.16
N GLY A 211 -1.78 -28.85 -7.86
CA GLY A 211 -1.51 -30.12 -7.16
C GLY A 211 -0.03 -30.32 -6.76
N GLU A 212 0.83 -29.33 -6.98
CA GLU A 212 2.22 -29.31 -6.49
C GLU A 212 2.32 -28.39 -5.27
N LYS A 213 3.05 -28.83 -4.25
CA LYS A 213 3.42 -27.99 -3.11
C LYS A 213 4.54 -27.05 -3.52
N ARG A 214 4.30 -25.76 -3.30
CA ARG A 214 5.28 -24.71 -3.57
C ARG A 214 5.43 -23.83 -2.34
N TYR A 215 6.56 -23.17 -2.24
CA TYR A 215 6.87 -22.24 -1.16
C TYR A 215 6.81 -20.80 -1.65
N MET A 216 6.23 -19.95 -0.83
CA MET A 216 6.27 -18.49 -0.97
C MET A 216 6.78 -17.88 0.31
N ILE A 217 7.32 -16.68 0.23
CA ILE A 217 7.77 -15.91 1.39
C ILE A 217 6.79 -14.76 1.62
N VAL A 218 6.31 -14.63 2.85
CA VAL A 218 5.52 -13.49 3.29
C VAL A 218 6.39 -12.64 4.21
N THR A 219 6.55 -11.37 3.91
CA THR A 219 7.41 -10.48 4.69
C THR A 219 6.59 -9.48 5.49
N GLU A 220 7.02 -9.20 6.71
CA GLU A 220 6.62 -8.02 7.45
C GLU A 220 7.56 -6.88 7.09
N GLY A 221 7.00 -5.86 6.47
CA GLY A 221 7.78 -4.81 5.83
C GLY A 221 7.81 -4.97 4.31
N SER A 222 8.22 -3.91 3.63
CA SER A 222 8.26 -3.86 2.17
C SER A 222 9.53 -3.20 1.66
N ASN A 223 10.15 -3.82 0.66
CA ASN A 223 11.21 -3.25 -0.16
C ASN A 223 11.19 -3.94 -1.53
N LEU A 224 10.17 -3.58 -2.32
CA LEU A 224 9.87 -4.23 -3.58
C LEU A 224 11.05 -4.17 -4.57
N ALA A 225 11.68 -3.00 -4.71
CA ALA A 225 12.80 -2.80 -5.64
C ALA A 225 13.98 -3.75 -5.35
N ALA A 226 14.34 -3.91 -4.07
CA ALA A 226 15.44 -4.77 -3.68
C ALA A 226 15.09 -6.26 -3.84
N VAL A 227 13.86 -6.64 -3.50
CA VAL A 227 13.40 -8.04 -3.60
C VAL A 227 13.28 -8.48 -5.07
N LEU A 228 12.75 -7.63 -5.95
CA LEU A 228 12.67 -7.95 -7.39
C LEU A 228 14.04 -8.11 -8.06
N SER A 229 15.12 -7.59 -7.47
CA SER A 229 16.48 -7.77 -7.97
C SER A 229 17.15 -9.06 -7.48
N MET A 230 16.51 -9.83 -6.59
CA MET A 230 17.09 -11.05 -6.02
C MET A 230 16.87 -12.24 -6.94
N GLU A 231 17.89 -13.11 -7.03
CA GLU A 231 17.81 -14.40 -7.74
C GLU A 231 16.79 -15.33 -7.04
N GLY A 232 15.96 -16.03 -7.83
CA GLY A 232 14.96 -16.96 -7.31
C GLY A 232 13.61 -16.35 -6.99
N VAL A 233 13.42 -15.04 -7.17
CA VAL A 233 12.15 -14.35 -7.01
C VAL A 233 11.40 -14.25 -8.34
N ASP A 234 10.11 -14.53 -8.31
CA ASP A 234 9.21 -14.29 -9.45
C ASP A 234 8.80 -12.83 -9.49
N THR A 235 9.38 -12.08 -10.39
CA THR A 235 9.15 -10.64 -10.54
C THR A 235 7.76 -10.31 -11.07
N THR A 236 7.09 -11.27 -11.71
CA THR A 236 5.78 -11.05 -12.32
C THR A 236 4.63 -11.23 -11.32
N ARG A 237 4.84 -12.04 -10.28
CA ARG A 237 3.81 -12.42 -9.30
C ARG A 237 4.00 -11.78 -7.93
N THR A 238 5.22 -11.33 -7.63
CA THR A 238 5.55 -10.70 -6.34
C THR A 238 4.81 -9.37 -6.21
N VAL A 239 4.08 -9.21 -5.09
CA VAL A 239 3.25 -8.03 -4.82
C VAL A 239 3.45 -7.54 -3.38
N THR A 240 3.30 -6.24 -3.18
CA THR A 240 3.26 -5.60 -1.87
C THR A 240 1.93 -4.89 -1.67
N ASN A 241 1.51 -4.68 -0.44
CA ASN A 241 0.33 -3.89 -0.12
C ASN A 241 0.62 -2.37 -0.09
N ASN A 242 1.87 -1.94 -0.36
CA ASN A 242 2.26 -0.53 -0.41
C ASN A 242 2.05 0.04 -1.82
N ILE A 243 0.99 0.86 -1.98
CA ILE A 243 0.57 1.43 -3.25
C ILE A 243 1.63 2.40 -3.81
N ILE A 244 2.22 3.24 -2.96
CA ILE A 244 3.21 4.24 -3.38
C ILE A 244 4.49 3.57 -3.85
N GLU A 245 4.93 2.54 -3.16
CA GLU A 245 6.11 1.76 -3.56
C GLU A 245 5.88 1.08 -4.91
N THR A 246 4.71 0.46 -5.10
CA THR A 246 4.32 -0.16 -6.37
C THR A 246 4.31 0.87 -7.51
N ALA A 247 3.75 2.07 -7.29
CA ALA A 247 3.76 3.12 -8.29
C ALA A 247 5.18 3.56 -8.69
N ASN A 248 6.08 3.65 -7.72
CA ASN A 248 7.46 4.08 -7.95
C ASN A 248 8.31 3.01 -8.66
N VAL A 249 8.04 1.72 -8.41
CA VAL A 249 8.85 0.61 -8.94
C VAL A 249 8.26 0.04 -10.23
N LEU A 250 6.95 -0.20 -10.26
CA LEU A 250 6.25 -0.87 -11.37
C LEU A 250 5.40 0.08 -12.23
N GLY A 251 5.22 1.32 -11.78
CA GLY A 251 4.45 2.32 -12.51
C GLY A 251 2.99 2.47 -12.04
N ILE A 252 2.32 3.49 -12.62
CA ILE A 252 0.98 3.93 -12.16
C ILE A 252 -0.11 2.90 -12.44
N GLU A 253 -0.02 2.17 -13.56
CA GLU A 253 -1.00 1.13 -13.91
C GLU A 253 -0.95 -0.07 -12.96
N ALA A 254 0.25 -0.46 -12.51
CA ALA A 254 0.40 -1.49 -11.49
C ALA A 254 -0.20 -1.04 -10.16
N ALA A 255 0.01 0.22 -9.78
CA ALA A 255 -0.60 0.79 -8.58
C ALA A 255 -2.13 0.87 -8.68
N ARG A 256 -2.68 1.23 -9.84
CA ARG A 256 -4.12 1.19 -10.11
C ARG A 256 -4.70 -0.20 -9.86
N ASN A 257 -4.09 -1.20 -10.45
CA ASN A 257 -4.53 -2.59 -10.29
C ASN A 257 -4.40 -3.08 -8.83
N LEU A 258 -3.35 -2.63 -8.13
CA LEU A 258 -3.16 -2.92 -6.72
C LEU A 258 -4.26 -2.28 -5.85
N ILE A 259 -4.62 -1.02 -6.11
CA ILE A 259 -5.73 -0.35 -5.40
C ILE A 259 -7.02 -1.17 -5.52
N ILE A 260 -7.37 -1.58 -6.74
CA ILE A 260 -8.57 -2.38 -6.99
C ILE A 260 -8.51 -3.72 -6.24
N LYS A 261 -7.36 -4.40 -6.31
CA LYS A 261 -7.15 -5.70 -5.66
C LYS A 261 -7.25 -5.60 -4.14
N GLU A 262 -6.58 -4.60 -3.54
CA GLU A 262 -6.58 -4.39 -2.10
C GLU A 262 -7.97 -4.00 -1.58
N MET A 263 -8.67 -3.08 -2.27
CA MET A 263 -10.04 -2.71 -1.90
C MET A 263 -10.98 -3.91 -1.99
N LYS A 264 -10.89 -4.67 -3.08
CA LYS A 264 -11.71 -5.87 -3.27
C LYS A 264 -11.42 -6.92 -2.19
N SER A 265 -10.14 -7.19 -1.90
CA SER A 265 -9.75 -8.14 -0.85
C SER A 265 -10.36 -7.78 0.51
N VAL A 266 -10.32 -6.49 0.88
CA VAL A 266 -10.90 -6.02 2.14
C VAL A 266 -12.42 -6.23 2.17
N LEU A 267 -13.12 -5.99 1.07
CA LEU A 267 -14.58 -6.19 0.99
C LEU A 267 -14.94 -7.67 1.03
N ASP A 268 -14.24 -8.49 0.24
CA ASP A 268 -14.44 -9.95 0.16
C ASP A 268 -14.21 -10.64 1.53
N GLU A 269 -13.22 -10.18 2.29
CA GLU A 269 -12.93 -10.68 3.66
C GLU A 269 -14.09 -10.49 4.63
N PHE A 270 -14.88 -9.44 4.45
CA PHE A 270 -16.08 -9.16 5.25
C PHE A 270 -17.36 -9.74 4.62
N GLY A 271 -17.25 -10.44 3.49
CA GLY A 271 -18.37 -11.01 2.77
C GLY A 271 -19.30 -9.95 2.17
N LEU A 272 -18.75 -8.79 1.81
CA LEU A 272 -19.48 -7.68 1.20
C LEU A 272 -19.32 -7.73 -0.31
N ASP A 273 -20.43 -8.00 -1.01
CA ASP A 273 -20.46 -8.07 -2.47
C ASP A 273 -20.65 -6.67 -3.06
N VAL A 274 -19.56 -6.10 -3.57
CA VAL A 274 -19.54 -4.80 -4.26
C VAL A 274 -19.01 -5.01 -5.67
N ASP A 275 -19.73 -4.49 -6.67
CA ASP A 275 -19.32 -4.61 -8.06
C ASP A 275 -17.96 -3.95 -8.28
N ILE A 276 -17.06 -4.69 -8.94
CA ILE A 276 -15.68 -4.24 -9.19
C ILE A 276 -15.60 -2.91 -9.95
N ARG A 277 -16.61 -2.57 -10.76
CA ARG A 277 -16.65 -1.32 -11.53
C ARG A 277 -16.65 -0.08 -10.65
N HIS A 278 -17.26 -0.12 -9.46
CA HIS A 278 -17.20 0.97 -8.49
C HIS A 278 -15.79 1.15 -7.95
N LEU A 279 -15.09 0.05 -7.66
CA LEU A 279 -13.70 0.08 -7.21
C LEU A 279 -12.75 0.58 -8.31
N MET A 280 -13.00 0.16 -9.56
CA MET A 280 -12.25 0.62 -10.73
C MET A 280 -12.40 2.13 -10.91
N LEU A 281 -13.61 2.69 -10.76
CA LEU A 281 -13.85 4.12 -10.87
C LEU A 281 -13.07 4.93 -9.83
N VAL A 282 -13.01 4.44 -8.59
CA VAL A 282 -12.21 5.07 -7.52
C VAL A 282 -10.73 5.00 -7.85
N ALA A 283 -10.22 3.83 -8.27
CA ALA A 283 -8.83 3.67 -8.64
C ALA A 283 -8.45 4.55 -9.84
N ASP A 284 -9.33 4.68 -10.84
CA ASP A 284 -9.14 5.56 -11.99
C ASP A 284 -9.08 7.03 -11.56
N ALA A 285 -9.98 7.46 -10.69
CA ALA A 285 -9.95 8.83 -10.14
C ALA A 285 -8.65 9.14 -9.39
N MET A 286 -8.06 8.14 -8.72
CA MET A 286 -6.79 8.29 -8.00
C MET A 286 -5.56 8.29 -8.91
N THR A 287 -5.64 7.77 -10.13
CA THR A 287 -4.45 7.48 -10.96
C THR A 287 -4.45 8.14 -12.35
N PHE A 288 -5.60 8.62 -12.85
CA PHE A 288 -5.76 9.09 -14.24
C PHE A 288 -4.81 10.21 -14.68
N THR A 289 -4.26 10.97 -13.72
CA THR A 289 -3.31 12.05 -14.01
C THR A 289 -1.85 11.57 -14.15
N GLY A 290 -1.61 10.26 -14.05
CA GLY A 290 -0.26 9.68 -14.04
C GLY A 290 0.48 9.84 -12.71
N LYS A 291 -0.16 10.45 -11.72
CA LYS A 291 0.33 10.56 -10.33
C LYS A 291 -0.73 10.05 -9.38
N LEU A 292 -0.31 9.41 -8.32
CA LEU A 292 -1.21 8.99 -7.26
C LEU A 292 -1.79 10.21 -6.53
N ARG A 293 -3.12 10.21 -6.37
CA ARG A 293 -3.87 11.24 -5.64
C ARG A 293 -4.82 10.60 -4.65
N GLU A 294 -4.91 11.15 -3.47
CA GLU A 294 -5.93 10.77 -2.50
C GLU A 294 -7.32 11.28 -2.95
N ILE A 295 -8.39 10.64 -2.51
CA ILE A 295 -9.75 11.11 -2.79
C ILE A 295 -10.11 12.33 -1.92
N GLY A 296 -9.40 12.54 -0.81
CA GLY A 296 -9.67 13.58 0.17
C GLY A 296 -9.43 15.02 -0.30
N ARG A 297 -9.46 15.93 0.68
CA ARG A 297 -9.36 17.39 0.49
C ARG A 297 -8.06 17.88 -0.15
N HIS A 298 -7.00 17.13 -0.01
CA HIS A 298 -5.68 17.47 -0.59
C HIS A 298 -5.42 16.79 -1.95
N GLY A 299 -6.36 15.97 -2.42
CA GLY A 299 -6.28 15.27 -3.69
C GLY A 299 -7.41 15.64 -4.63
N VAL A 300 -8.14 14.64 -5.12
CA VAL A 300 -9.17 14.80 -6.18
C VAL A 300 -10.23 15.84 -5.83
N ALA A 301 -10.72 15.87 -4.57
CA ALA A 301 -11.74 16.81 -4.15
C ALA A 301 -11.21 18.26 -4.05
N GLY A 302 -9.96 18.45 -3.62
CA GLY A 302 -9.34 19.77 -3.47
C GLY A 302 -8.86 20.42 -4.78
N GLU A 303 -8.79 19.66 -5.85
CA GLU A 303 -8.32 20.14 -7.16
C GLU A 303 -9.45 20.54 -8.13
N LYS A 304 -10.71 20.57 -7.67
CA LYS A 304 -11.81 21.08 -8.48
C LYS A 304 -11.51 22.52 -8.93
N THR A 305 -11.79 22.82 -10.19
CA THR A 305 -11.52 24.14 -10.78
C THR A 305 -12.41 25.23 -10.22
N ALA A 306 -13.67 24.90 -9.84
CA ALA A 306 -14.63 25.85 -9.31
C ALA A 306 -14.37 26.18 -7.83
N PRO A 307 -14.08 27.45 -7.47
CA PRO A 307 -13.83 27.86 -6.10
C PRO A 307 -14.94 27.54 -5.11
N LEU A 308 -16.20 27.73 -5.51
CA LEU A 308 -17.36 27.45 -4.67
C LEU A 308 -17.53 25.94 -4.42
N ALA A 309 -17.28 25.09 -5.43
CA ALA A 309 -17.33 23.65 -5.25
C ALA A 309 -16.25 23.13 -4.29
N ARG A 310 -15.03 23.70 -4.36
CA ARG A 310 -13.95 23.40 -3.39
C ARG A 310 -14.34 23.83 -1.98
N ALA A 311 -14.87 25.04 -1.85
CA ALA A 311 -15.28 25.61 -0.56
C ALA A 311 -16.44 24.86 0.08
N ALA A 312 -17.36 24.30 -0.71
CA ALA A 312 -18.50 23.53 -0.21
C ALA A 312 -18.10 22.16 0.37
N PHE A 313 -16.97 21.61 -0.02
CA PHE A 313 -16.55 20.28 0.44
C PHE A 313 -15.93 20.32 1.84
N GLU A 314 -14.81 21.04 2.02
CA GLU A 314 -14.11 21.20 3.30
C GLU A 314 -13.26 22.47 3.32
N VAL A 315 -12.88 22.96 4.51
CA VAL A 315 -11.95 24.09 4.71
C VAL A 315 -12.42 25.37 3.98
N THR A 316 -13.72 25.66 4.05
CA THR A 316 -14.43 26.70 3.31
C THR A 316 -13.73 28.06 3.34
N VAL A 317 -13.38 28.55 4.54
CA VAL A 317 -12.79 29.89 4.72
C VAL A 317 -11.46 30.03 3.98
N LYS A 318 -10.61 28.99 4.06
CA LYS A 318 -9.30 29.01 3.39
C LYS A 318 -9.45 29.04 1.87
N HIS A 319 -10.32 28.20 1.31
CA HIS A 319 -10.55 28.13 -0.14
C HIS A 319 -11.13 29.45 -0.69
N LEU A 320 -12.05 30.08 0.05
CA LEU A 320 -12.60 31.37 -0.35
C LEU A 320 -11.54 32.48 -0.25
N ALA A 321 -10.74 32.50 0.81
CA ALA A 321 -9.65 33.48 0.96
C ALA A 321 -8.59 33.32 -0.13
N ASP A 322 -8.17 32.11 -0.42
CA ASP A 322 -7.19 31.82 -1.47
C ASP A 322 -7.73 32.21 -2.86
N ALA A 323 -8.99 31.90 -3.14
CA ALA A 323 -9.64 32.30 -4.39
C ALA A 323 -9.77 33.83 -4.52
N ALA A 324 -10.12 34.51 -3.44
CA ALA A 324 -10.19 35.97 -3.43
C ALA A 324 -8.80 36.62 -3.64
N MET A 325 -7.75 36.09 -3.00
CA MET A 325 -6.38 36.58 -3.18
C MET A 325 -5.86 36.39 -4.60
N ARG A 326 -6.27 35.30 -5.27
CA ARG A 326 -5.86 34.99 -6.65
C ARG A 326 -6.74 35.64 -7.71
N GLY A 327 -7.88 36.24 -7.33
CA GLY A 327 -8.88 36.73 -8.25
C GLY A 327 -9.52 35.63 -9.11
N GLU A 328 -9.73 34.44 -8.55
CA GLU A 328 -10.33 33.32 -9.27
C GLU A 328 -11.82 33.63 -9.58
N VAL A 329 -12.28 33.24 -10.75
CA VAL A 329 -13.66 33.43 -11.19
C VAL A 329 -14.36 32.09 -11.26
N ASP A 330 -15.55 31.99 -10.62
CA ASP A 330 -16.41 30.82 -10.73
C ASP A 330 -17.42 31.02 -11.86
N MET A 331 -17.43 30.08 -12.81
CA MET A 331 -18.33 30.14 -13.99
C MET A 331 -19.71 29.55 -13.71
N LEU A 332 -19.99 29.11 -12.49
CA LEU A 332 -21.27 28.52 -12.06
C LEU A 332 -21.77 27.39 -12.96
N LYS A 333 -20.88 26.55 -13.44
CA LYS A 333 -21.22 25.43 -14.32
C LYS A 333 -21.72 24.17 -13.58
N GLY A 334 -21.36 24.04 -12.32
CA GLY A 334 -21.74 22.89 -11.50
C GLY A 334 -23.07 23.15 -10.76
N VAL A 335 -23.66 22.04 -10.32
CA VAL A 335 -24.92 22.08 -9.54
C VAL A 335 -24.69 22.71 -8.17
N THR A 336 -23.58 22.35 -7.50
CA THR A 336 -23.23 22.86 -6.15
C THR A 336 -23.10 24.37 -6.15
N GLU A 337 -22.35 24.93 -7.10
CA GLU A 337 -22.12 26.37 -7.25
C GLU A 337 -23.42 27.12 -7.50
N SER A 338 -24.27 26.58 -8.40
CA SER A 338 -25.58 27.15 -8.71
C SER A 338 -26.49 27.18 -7.49
N ILE A 339 -26.53 26.14 -6.69
CA ILE A 339 -27.33 26.07 -5.46
C ILE A 339 -26.83 27.07 -4.44
N VAL A 340 -25.52 27.18 -4.24
CA VAL A 340 -24.91 28.11 -3.27
C VAL A 340 -25.27 29.57 -3.59
N VAL A 341 -25.27 29.92 -4.89
CA VAL A 341 -25.61 31.31 -5.34
C VAL A 341 -27.11 31.52 -5.47
N GLY A 342 -27.92 30.46 -5.42
CA GLY A 342 -29.40 30.57 -5.60
C GLY A 342 -29.82 30.72 -7.06
N SER A 343 -28.95 30.39 -8.02
CA SER A 343 -29.30 30.34 -9.44
C SER A 343 -29.93 28.99 -9.81
N VAL A 344 -30.65 28.98 -10.94
CA VAL A 344 -31.21 27.73 -11.46
C VAL A 344 -30.07 26.83 -11.94
N PRO A 345 -29.88 25.63 -11.38
CA PRO A 345 -28.83 24.73 -11.82
C PRO A 345 -29.07 24.26 -13.25
N MET A 346 -27.99 24.05 -14.00
CA MET A 346 -28.06 23.40 -15.30
C MET A 346 -28.74 22.04 -15.15
N PRO A 347 -29.55 21.59 -16.13
CA PRO A 347 -30.15 20.28 -16.10
C PRO A 347 -29.10 19.20 -15.80
N ALA A 348 -29.28 18.45 -14.76
CA ALA A 348 -28.39 17.37 -14.33
C ALA A 348 -29.15 16.05 -14.22
N GLY A 349 -28.42 14.95 -14.41
CA GLY A 349 -28.95 13.59 -14.34
C GLY A 349 -29.53 13.06 -15.65
N THR A 350 -29.86 11.77 -15.63
CA THR A 350 -30.34 11.03 -16.81
C THR A 350 -31.65 11.58 -17.37
N GLY A 351 -32.57 12.04 -16.52
CA GLY A 351 -33.83 12.60 -16.91
C GLY A 351 -33.71 13.89 -17.72
N ALA A 352 -32.80 14.76 -17.35
CA ALA A 352 -32.51 16.01 -18.05
C ALA A 352 -31.91 15.75 -19.45
N VAL A 353 -30.99 14.81 -19.57
CA VAL A 353 -30.39 14.39 -20.85
C VAL A 353 -31.46 13.81 -21.77
N LYS A 354 -32.34 12.96 -21.27
CA LYS A 354 -33.47 12.39 -22.04
C LYS A 354 -34.42 13.46 -22.55
N LEU A 355 -34.71 14.49 -21.75
CA LEU A 355 -35.55 15.62 -22.18
C LEU A 355 -34.89 16.43 -23.31
N LEU A 356 -33.62 16.74 -23.21
CA LEU A 356 -32.87 17.46 -24.24
C LEU A 356 -32.84 16.68 -25.55
N MET A 357 -32.56 15.37 -25.49
CA MET A 357 -32.58 14.51 -26.70
C MET A 357 -33.97 14.41 -27.37
N THR A 358 -35.03 14.48 -26.55
CA THR A 358 -36.40 14.42 -27.08
C THR A 358 -36.80 15.75 -27.77
N TYR A 359 -36.26 16.88 -27.28
CA TYR A 359 -36.51 18.20 -27.87
C TYR A 359 -35.84 18.36 -29.23
N GLU A 360 -34.58 17.96 -29.37
CA GLU A 360 -33.86 17.99 -30.64
C GLU A 360 -34.53 17.12 -31.76
N LYS A 361 -35.11 15.97 -31.39
CA LYS A 361 -35.85 15.14 -32.37
C LYS A 361 -37.10 15.80 -32.91
N LYS A 362 -37.72 16.75 -32.21
CA LYS A 362 -38.93 17.46 -32.70
C LYS A 362 -38.60 18.57 -33.68
N GLU A 363 -37.46 19.23 -33.55
CA GLU A 363 -37.03 20.28 -34.48
C GLU A 363 -36.58 19.72 -35.84
N GLN A 364 -36.12 18.47 -35.90
CA GLN A 364 -35.75 17.81 -37.18
C GLN A 364 -36.94 17.25 -37.98
N LYS A 365 -38.18 17.41 -37.50
CA LYS A 365 -39.41 16.92 -38.17
C LYS A 365 -40.32 18.04 -38.67
N THR A 366 -39.92 19.31 -38.55
CA THR A 366 -40.55 20.45 -39.19
C THR A 366 -39.69 20.99 -40.32
#